data_9abf35b2e1d3673d76099503182c98dc
#
_entry.id   9abf35b2e1d3673d76099503182c98dc
#
_cell.length_a   1.000
_cell.length_b   1.000
_cell.length_c   1.000
_cell.angle_alpha   90.00
_cell.angle_beta   90.00
_cell.angle_gamma   90.00
#
_symmetry.space_group_name_H-M   'P 1'
#
loop_
_entity.id
_entity.type
_entity.pdbx_description
1 polymer ?
#
loop_
_entity_poly.entity_id
_entity_poly.type
_entity_poly.pdbx_seq_one_letter_code
_entity_poly.pdbx_strand_id
1 'polypeptide(L)'
;EIGSWPDHPGYIACLADRITQGLEKFGSEQVELVYSAHSLPVSFIEEGDPYVDHLQRTITAVEKLTGEQGRICYQSRSGPVEWLSPSTPETIKALGNEGCTNILMVPISFVSDHVETLVEINMDYKELAAGYGIRLETTASFNDDPDFIEALKDIVLQALHEE
;
A
#
# COMPACT_ATOMS: atom_id res chain seq x y z
N GLU A 1 -8.77 -5.73 24.57
CA GLU A 1 -9.11 -5.19 23.23
C GLU A 1 -7.84 -5.04 22.40
N ILE A 2 -7.85 -5.49 21.12
CA ILE A 2 -6.69 -5.33 20.24
C ILE A 2 -6.75 -3.91 19.62
N GLY A 3 -5.72 -3.12 19.87
CA GLY A 3 -5.54 -1.81 19.25
C GLY A 3 -5.06 -1.91 17.80
N SER A 4 -4.51 -0.81 17.29
CA SER A 4 -3.88 -0.78 15.96
C SER A 4 -2.47 -1.40 16.00
N TRP A 5 -2.04 -1.96 14.87
CA TRP A 5 -0.75 -2.66 14.74
C TRP A 5 0.01 -2.29 13.44
N PRO A 6 0.10 -1.01 13.07
CA PRO A 6 0.61 -0.56 11.76
C PRO A 6 2.07 -0.90 11.51
N ASP A 7 2.86 -1.06 12.54
CA ASP A 7 4.31 -1.35 12.48
C ASP A 7 4.68 -2.65 13.22
N HIS A 8 3.72 -3.57 13.38
CA HIS A 8 4.00 -4.88 13.98
C HIS A 8 5.07 -5.62 13.16
N PRO A 9 6.15 -6.12 13.79
CA PRO A 9 7.30 -6.67 13.07
C PRO A 9 6.96 -7.79 12.09
N GLY A 10 6.07 -8.72 12.47
CA GLY A 10 5.63 -9.82 11.61
C GLY A 10 4.86 -9.31 10.38
N TYR A 11 3.95 -8.33 10.57
CA TYR A 11 3.25 -7.70 9.45
C TYR A 11 4.20 -6.98 8.49
N ILE A 12 5.15 -6.21 9.04
CA ILE A 12 6.14 -5.48 8.25
C ILE A 12 7.06 -6.44 7.48
N ALA A 13 7.44 -7.59 8.09
CA ALA A 13 8.22 -8.61 7.40
C ALA A 13 7.45 -9.20 6.20
N CYS A 14 6.18 -9.54 6.37
CA CYS A 14 5.33 -10.00 5.27
C CYS A 14 5.20 -8.95 4.15
N LEU A 15 5.02 -7.67 4.49
CA LEU A 15 4.92 -6.60 3.51
C LEU A 15 6.24 -6.40 2.75
N ALA A 16 7.37 -6.45 3.43
CA ALA A 16 8.70 -6.36 2.83
C ALA A 16 8.96 -7.52 1.85
N ASP A 17 8.56 -8.73 2.21
CA ASP A 17 8.65 -9.91 1.33
C ASP A 17 7.82 -9.72 0.06
N ARG A 18 6.56 -9.23 0.16
CA ARG A 18 5.72 -8.92 -1.01
C ARG A 18 6.33 -7.86 -1.91
N ILE A 19 6.95 -6.83 -1.34
CA ILE A 19 7.65 -5.79 -2.11
C ILE A 19 8.85 -6.41 -2.84
N THR A 20 9.67 -7.18 -2.15
CA THR A 20 10.84 -7.85 -2.74
C THR A 20 10.44 -8.75 -3.91
N GLN A 21 9.46 -9.63 -3.72
CA GLN A 21 8.91 -10.48 -4.78
C GLN A 21 8.32 -9.68 -5.94
N GLY A 22 7.70 -8.54 -5.64
CA GLY A 22 7.16 -7.63 -6.65
C GLY A 22 8.26 -7.00 -7.51
N LEU A 23 9.36 -6.55 -6.90
CA LEU A 23 10.51 -5.96 -7.58
C LEU A 23 11.25 -6.97 -8.46
N GLU A 24 11.35 -8.23 -8.05
CA GLU A 24 11.96 -9.30 -8.86
C GLU A 24 11.34 -9.45 -10.25
N LYS A 25 10.05 -9.09 -10.42
CA LYS A 25 9.36 -9.13 -11.72
C LYS A 25 9.96 -8.17 -12.75
N PHE A 26 10.71 -7.17 -12.31
CA PHE A 26 11.34 -6.16 -13.16
C PHE A 26 12.83 -6.42 -13.43
N GLY A 27 13.43 -7.40 -12.75
CA GLY A 27 14.84 -7.72 -12.89
C GLY A 27 15.74 -6.56 -12.44
N SER A 28 16.56 -6.03 -13.37
CA SER A 28 17.46 -4.90 -13.09
C SER A 28 16.93 -3.54 -13.57
N GLU A 29 15.66 -3.47 -13.96
CA GLU A 29 15.04 -2.22 -14.41
C GLU A 29 14.80 -1.28 -13.22
N GLN A 30 14.86 0.02 -13.46
CA GLN A 30 14.48 1.00 -12.44
C GLN A 30 12.96 0.96 -12.23
N VAL A 31 12.53 0.92 -10.97
CA VAL A 31 11.12 0.80 -10.57
C VAL A 31 10.80 1.88 -9.54
N GLU A 32 9.70 2.58 -9.74
CA GLU A 32 9.13 3.47 -8.72
C GLU A 32 8.16 2.68 -7.84
N LEU A 33 8.39 2.71 -6.53
CA LEU A 33 7.51 2.09 -5.54
C LEU A 33 6.38 3.08 -5.20
N VAL A 34 5.12 2.62 -5.28
CA VAL A 34 3.95 3.45 -5.00
C VAL A 34 3.04 2.73 -4.00
N TYR A 35 2.89 3.29 -2.81
CA TYR A 35 1.95 2.83 -1.80
C TYR A 35 0.57 3.39 -2.10
N SER A 36 -0.39 2.53 -2.44
CA SER A 36 -1.78 2.92 -2.70
C SER A 36 -2.65 2.57 -1.49
N ALA A 37 -3.20 3.59 -0.84
CA ALA A 37 -4.08 3.46 0.31
C ALA A 37 -5.52 3.82 -0.06
N HIS A 38 -6.50 3.25 0.62
CA HIS A 38 -7.88 3.72 0.49
C HIS A 38 -7.97 5.17 0.96
N SER A 39 -8.65 6.03 0.18
CA SER A 39 -8.80 7.45 0.55
C SER A 39 -9.84 7.62 1.66
N LEU A 40 -9.59 8.57 2.55
CA LEU A 40 -10.59 9.03 3.52
C LEU A 40 -10.90 10.51 3.27
N PRO A 41 -12.09 10.99 3.67
CA PRO A 41 -12.37 12.43 3.74
C PRO A 41 -11.38 13.13 4.68
N VAL A 42 -10.87 14.28 4.27
CA VAL A 42 -9.92 15.08 5.08
C VAL A 42 -10.50 15.41 6.45
N SER A 43 -11.81 15.63 6.55
CA SER A 43 -12.49 15.91 7.81
C SER A 43 -12.28 14.83 8.89
N PHE A 44 -12.16 13.54 8.51
CA PHE A 44 -11.90 12.48 9.48
C PHE A 44 -10.53 12.63 10.14
N ILE A 45 -9.54 13.02 9.34
CA ILE A 45 -8.19 13.26 9.85
C ILE A 45 -8.15 14.51 10.75
N GLU A 46 -8.89 15.58 10.37
CA GLU A 46 -9.03 16.79 11.19
C GLU A 46 -9.76 16.52 12.51
N GLU A 47 -10.67 15.54 12.53
CA GLU A 47 -11.35 15.05 13.74
C GLU A 47 -10.49 14.11 14.60
N GLY A 48 -9.27 13.79 14.15
CA GLY A 48 -8.29 13.03 14.93
C GLY A 48 -8.18 11.54 14.57
N ASP A 49 -8.69 11.11 13.40
CA ASP A 49 -8.50 9.74 12.94
C ASP A 49 -6.99 9.47 12.70
N PRO A 50 -6.41 8.42 13.31
CA PRO A 50 -4.98 8.14 13.23
C PRO A 50 -4.55 7.48 11.91
N TYR A 51 -5.42 7.32 10.93
CA TYR A 51 -5.18 6.56 9.71
C TYR A 51 -3.91 6.96 8.96
N VAL A 52 -3.72 8.26 8.73
CA VAL A 52 -2.54 8.77 8.00
C VAL A 52 -1.25 8.52 8.80
N ASP A 53 -1.28 8.68 10.12
CA ASP A 53 -0.15 8.36 11.00
C ASP A 53 0.17 6.86 10.96
N HIS A 54 -0.83 6.00 10.99
CA HIS A 54 -0.66 4.56 10.89
C HIS A 54 -0.05 4.15 9.53
N LEU A 55 -0.51 4.73 8.42
CA LEU A 55 0.10 4.50 7.10
C LEU A 55 1.57 4.92 7.08
N GLN A 56 1.89 6.09 7.64
CA GLN A 56 3.26 6.59 7.68
C GLN A 56 4.17 5.70 8.54
N ARG A 57 3.68 5.18 9.67
CA ARG A 57 4.42 4.20 10.50
C ARG A 57 4.71 2.93 9.73
N THR A 58 3.71 2.37 9.03
CA THR A 58 3.89 1.17 8.19
C THR A 58 4.93 1.43 7.10
N ILE A 59 4.81 2.54 6.35
CA ILE A 59 5.73 2.91 5.28
C ILE A 59 7.16 3.06 5.83
N THR A 60 7.33 3.82 6.89
CA THR A 60 8.64 4.04 7.51
C THR A 60 9.30 2.72 7.94
N ALA A 61 8.51 1.81 8.52
CA ALA A 61 9.01 0.52 8.99
C ALA A 61 9.43 -0.39 7.83
N VAL A 62 8.61 -0.48 6.77
CA VAL A 62 8.92 -1.33 5.62
C VAL A 62 10.06 -0.78 4.78
N GLU A 63 10.14 0.54 4.57
CA GLU A 63 11.25 1.20 3.87
C GLU A 63 12.59 0.99 4.61
N LYS A 64 12.56 1.05 5.94
CA LYS A 64 13.73 0.74 6.76
C LYS A 64 14.20 -0.70 6.59
N LEU A 65 13.26 -1.64 6.41
CA LEU A 65 13.59 -3.07 6.29
C LEU A 65 14.06 -3.42 4.87
N THR A 66 13.41 -2.88 3.83
CA THR A 66 13.73 -3.17 2.42
C THR A 66 14.87 -2.31 1.88
N GLY A 67 15.07 -1.11 2.42
CA GLY A 67 15.95 -0.10 1.85
C GLY A 67 15.34 0.66 0.66
N GLU A 68 14.15 0.27 0.23
CA GLU A 68 13.42 0.91 -0.89
C GLU A 68 12.57 2.05 -0.37
N GLN A 69 12.48 3.14 -1.14
CA GLN A 69 11.60 4.26 -0.83
C GLN A 69 10.48 4.38 -1.84
N GLY A 70 9.31 4.84 -1.41
CA GLY A 70 8.15 4.95 -2.28
C GLY A 70 7.33 6.21 -2.05
N ARG A 71 6.37 6.42 -2.94
CA ARG A 71 5.40 7.54 -2.86
C ARG A 71 4.05 7.01 -2.40
N ILE A 72 3.38 7.73 -1.51
CA ILE A 72 2.00 7.42 -1.13
C ILE A 72 1.01 8.09 -2.07
N CYS A 73 -0.07 7.40 -2.39
CA CYS A 73 -1.24 7.93 -3.07
C CYS A 73 -2.53 7.29 -2.51
N TYR A 74 -3.67 7.86 -2.89
CA TYR A 74 -4.97 7.46 -2.34
C TYR A 74 -5.95 7.11 -3.45
N GLN A 75 -6.65 5.97 -3.28
CA GLN A 75 -7.62 5.41 -4.23
C GLN A 75 -9.06 5.49 -3.73
N SER A 76 -10.02 5.13 -4.59
CA SER A 76 -11.43 4.88 -4.22
C SER A 76 -12.16 6.12 -3.69
N ARG A 77 -11.97 7.28 -4.33
CA ARG A 77 -12.70 8.51 -4.00
C ARG A 77 -14.12 8.47 -4.53
N SER A 78 -15.09 8.92 -3.75
CA SER A 78 -16.49 9.01 -4.18
C SER A 78 -17.24 10.20 -3.54
N GLY A 79 -18.08 10.89 -4.34
CA GLY A 79 -18.88 12.00 -3.86
C GLY A 79 -18.14 13.34 -3.69
N PRO A 80 -18.87 14.42 -3.34
CA PRO A 80 -18.40 15.80 -3.40
C PRO A 80 -17.77 16.27 -2.07
N VAL A 81 -16.84 15.51 -1.50
CA VAL A 81 -16.10 15.88 -0.29
C VAL A 81 -14.61 16.02 -0.61
N GLU A 82 -13.87 16.72 0.25
CA GLU A 82 -12.41 16.79 0.14
C GLU A 82 -11.79 15.48 0.61
N TRP A 83 -11.00 14.87 -0.27
CA TRP A 83 -10.35 13.58 -0.05
C TRP A 83 -8.86 13.73 0.17
N LEU A 84 -8.25 12.77 0.87
CA LEU A 84 -6.78 12.68 0.98
C LEU A 84 -6.15 12.69 -0.42
N SER A 85 -4.99 13.33 -0.56
CA SER A 85 -4.29 13.52 -1.83
C SER A 85 -2.78 13.25 -1.69
N PRO A 86 -2.07 12.96 -2.81
CA PRO A 86 -2.57 12.89 -4.20
C PRO A 86 -3.41 11.63 -4.46
N SER A 87 -4.28 11.66 -5.48
CA SER A 87 -4.96 10.45 -5.94
C SER A 87 -4.04 9.52 -6.71
N THR A 88 -4.38 8.25 -6.78
CA THR A 88 -3.62 7.26 -7.57
C THR A 88 -3.53 7.65 -9.05
N PRO A 89 -4.61 8.09 -9.75
CA PRO A 89 -4.50 8.57 -11.12
C PRO A 89 -3.59 9.81 -11.29
N GLU A 90 -3.64 10.77 -10.35
CA GLU A 90 -2.76 11.94 -10.37
C GLU A 90 -1.29 11.54 -10.22
N THR A 91 -0.99 10.58 -9.36
CA THR A 91 0.36 10.05 -9.13
C THR A 91 0.89 9.31 -10.36
N ILE A 92 0.09 8.44 -10.98
CA ILE A 92 0.48 7.74 -12.23
C ILE A 92 0.79 8.75 -13.34
N LYS A 93 -0.08 9.76 -13.51
CA LYS A 93 0.13 10.83 -14.50
C LYS A 93 1.42 11.63 -14.24
N ALA A 94 1.67 11.98 -12.98
CA ALA A 94 2.89 12.72 -12.60
C ALA A 94 4.14 11.90 -12.93
N LEU A 95 4.16 10.62 -12.55
CA LEU A 95 5.26 9.70 -12.84
C LEU A 95 5.48 9.52 -14.35
N GLY A 96 4.41 9.41 -15.14
CA GLY A 96 4.51 9.36 -16.60
C GLY A 96 5.14 10.61 -17.20
N ASN A 97 4.79 11.79 -16.70
CA ASN A 97 5.40 13.06 -17.11
C ASN A 97 6.86 13.19 -16.66
N GLU A 98 7.26 12.53 -15.58
CA GLU A 98 8.65 12.45 -15.10
C GLU A 98 9.50 11.44 -15.91
N GLY A 99 8.88 10.67 -16.81
CA GLY A 99 9.56 9.66 -17.63
C GLY A 99 9.72 8.31 -16.94
N CYS A 100 8.94 8.04 -15.89
CA CYS A 100 8.89 6.73 -15.24
C CYS A 100 8.41 5.66 -16.25
N THR A 101 9.06 4.51 -16.23
CA THR A 101 8.73 3.37 -17.10
C THR A 101 8.14 2.18 -16.36
N ASN A 102 8.39 2.07 -15.06
CA ASN A 102 7.95 0.92 -14.25
C ASN A 102 7.46 1.38 -12.88
N ILE A 103 6.29 0.89 -12.47
CA ILE A 103 5.71 1.11 -11.15
C ILE A 103 5.43 -0.26 -10.50
N LEU A 104 5.90 -0.43 -9.26
CA LEU A 104 5.37 -1.46 -8.36
C LEU A 104 4.39 -0.80 -7.41
N MET A 105 3.11 -1.15 -7.52
CA MET A 105 2.06 -0.65 -6.65
C MET A 105 1.82 -1.59 -5.47
N VAL A 106 1.81 -1.02 -4.27
CA VAL A 106 1.60 -1.73 -3.00
C VAL A 106 0.28 -1.28 -2.40
N PRO A 107 -0.78 -2.11 -2.41
CA PRO A 107 -2.07 -1.81 -1.77
C PRO A 107 -1.94 -1.86 -0.25
N ILE A 108 -1.40 -0.80 0.36
CA ILE A 108 -0.95 -0.79 1.77
C ILE A 108 -2.09 -0.88 2.80
N SER A 109 -3.32 -0.49 2.45
CA SER A 109 -4.47 -0.55 3.36
C SER A 109 -5.32 -1.83 3.22
N PHE A 110 -4.85 -2.78 2.41
CA PHE A 110 -5.55 -4.04 2.15
C PHE A 110 -4.68 -5.24 2.50
N VAL A 111 -5.22 -6.15 3.31
CA VAL A 111 -4.54 -7.40 3.71
C VAL A 111 -5.01 -8.61 2.90
N SER A 112 -6.12 -8.49 2.20
CA SER A 112 -6.68 -9.55 1.36
C SER A 112 -7.16 -8.99 0.02
N ASP A 113 -7.37 -9.88 -0.95
CA ASP A 113 -7.99 -9.51 -2.21
C ASP A 113 -9.37 -8.91 -1.99
N HIS A 114 -9.62 -7.79 -2.63
CA HIS A 114 -10.85 -7.02 -2.55
C HIS A 114 -11.23 -6.52 -3.95
N VAL A 115 -12.50 -6.19 -4.18
CA VAL A 115 -12.93 -5.66 -5.47
C VAL A 115 -12.13 -4.41 -5.89
N GLU A 116 -11.76 -3.56 -4.94
CA GLU A 116 -10.95 -2.37 -5.21
C GLU A 116 -9.51 -2.71 -5.61
N THR A 117 -8.90 -3.76 -5.04
CA THR A 117 -7.55 -4.19 -5.46
C THR A 117 -7.59 -4.92 -6.80
N LEU A 118 -8.64 -5.71 -7.05
CA LEU A 118 -8.76 -6.51 -8.27
C LEU A 118 -9.23 -5.70 -9.47
N VAL A 119 -10.11 -4.72 -9.29
CA VAL A 119 -10.66 -3.91 -10.38
C VAL A 119 -9.87 -2.60 -10.52
N GLU A 120 -9.90 -1.71 -9.52
CA GLU A 120 -9.25 -0.39 -9.65
C GLU A 120 -7.75 -0.53 -9.92
N ILE A 121 -7.03 -1.33 -9.11
CA ILE A 121 -5.57 -1.40 -9.24
C ILE A 121 -5.17 -2.29 -10.41
N ASN A 122 -5.69 -3.51 -10.49
CA ASN A 122 -5.22 -4.50 -11.47
C ASN A 122 -5.81 -4.31 -12.87
N MET A 123 -6.87 -3.53 -13.04
CA MET A 123 -7.46 -3.24 -14.35
C MET A 123 -7.32 -1.77 -14.69
N ASP A 124 -8.03 -0.89 -13.99
CA ASP A 124 -8.15 0.53 -14.37
C ASP A 124 -6.81 1.28 -14.28
N TYR A 125 -6.05 1.08 -13.21
CA TYR A 125 -4.74 1.76 -13.06
C TYR A 125 -3.66 1.16 -13.94
N LYS A 126 -3.70 -0.14 -14.26
CA LYS A 126 -2.80 -0.73 -15.26
C LYS A 126 -3.07 -0.17 -16.65
N GLU A 127 -4.34 -0.03 -17.03
CA GLU A 127 -4.71 0.57 -18.32
C GLU A 127 -4.28 2.05 -18.39
N LEU A 128 -4.53 2.81 -17.31
CA LEU A 128 -4.09 4.19 -17.20
C LEU A 128 -2.56 4.32 -17.33
N ALA A 129 -1.80 3.50 -16.60
CA ALA A 129 -0.34 3.49 -16.63
C ALA A 129 0.19 3.15 -18.03
N ALA A 130 -0.40 2.14 -18.69
CA ALA A 130 -0.06 1.78 -20.04
C ALA A 130 -0.25 2.94 -21.05
N GLY A 131 -1.28 3.77 -20.83
CA GLY A 131 -1.50 5.01 -21.62
C GLY A 131 -0.36 6.02 -21.51
N TYR A 132 0.45 5.98 -20.46
CA TYR A 132 1.67 6.77 -20.26
C TYR A 132 2.97 6.00 -20.59
N GLY A 133 2.87 4.78 -21.13
CA GLY A 133 4.02 3.94 -21.43
C GLY A 133 4.65 3.29 -20.17
N ILE A 134 3.92 3.23 -19.06
CA ILE A 134 4.39 2.68 -17.80
C ILE A 134 3.93 1.22 -17.67
N ARG A 135 4.86 0.32 -17.35
CA ARG A 135 4.54 -1.03 -16.88
C ARG A 135 4.20 -0.97 -15.40
N LEU A 136 2.96 -1.27 -15.04
CA LEU A 136 2.50 -1.34 -13.66
C LEU A 136 2.29 -2.80 -13.23
N GLU A 137 2.99 -3.19 -12.17
CA GLU A 137 2.75 -4.45 -11.46
C GLU A 137 2.26 -4.15 -10.05
N THR A 138 1.59 -5.13 -9.45
CA THR A 138 1.04 -5.02 -8.10
C THR A 138 1.63 -6.11 -7.22
N THR A 139 1.88 -5.81 -5.95
CA THR A 139 2.21 -6.83 -4.96
C THR A 139 0.99 -7.73 -4.72
N ALA A 140 1.24 -9.00 -4.43
CA ALA A 140 0.16 -9.92 -4.04
C ALA A 140 -0.39 -9.54 -2.66
N SER A 141 -1.69 -9.71 -2.46
CA SER A 141 -2.31 -9.64 -1.13
C SER A 141 -1.83 -10.78 -0.23
N PHE A 142 -1.95 -10.60 1.09
CA PHE A 142 -1.55 -11.66 2.03
C PHE A 142 -2.55 -12.83 2.01
N ASN A 143 -3.85 -12.53 1.98
CA ASN A 143 -4.91 -13.55 2.02
C ASN A 143 -4.72 -14.53 3.20
N ASP A 144 -4.50 -15.81 2.91
CA ASP A 144 -4.26 -16.89 3.87
C ASP A 144 -2.77 -17.29 3.98
N ASP A 145 -1.87 -16.37 3.66
CA ASP A 145 -0.42 -16.59 3.76
C ASP A 145 -0.03 -17.03 5.18
N PRO A 146 0.69 -18.15 5.34
CA PRO A 146 1.04 -18.69 6.66
C PRO A 146 1.82 -17.72 7.55
N ASP A 147 2.73 -16.95 6.98
CA ASP A 147 3.56 -16.00 7.74
C ASP A 147 2.71 -14.82 8.23
N PHE A 148 1.75 -14.37 7.41
CA PHE A 148 0.79 -13.35 7.82
C PHE A 148 -0.17 -13.86 8.91
N ILE A 149 -0.64 -15.11 8.81
CA ILE A 149 -1.47 -15.75 9.85
C ILE A 149 -0.68 -15.86 11.17
N GLU A 150 0.60 -16.21 11.12
CA GLU A 150 1.44 -16.24 12.32
C GLU A 150 1.62 -14.84 12.92
N ALA A 151 1.81 -13.80 12.10
CA ALA A 151 1.84 -12.41 12.57
C ALA A 151 0.53 -11.98 13.26
N LEU A 152 -0.63 -12.35 12.70
CA LEU A 152 -1.93 -12.09 13.33
C LEU A 152 -2.08 -12.83 14.67
N LYS A 153 -1.60 -14.07 14.75
CA LYS A 153 -1.58 -14.85 16.00
C LYS A 153 -0.73 -14.14 17.06
N ASP A 154 0.45 -13.65 16.71
CA ASP A 154 1.32 -12.92 17.62
C ASP A 154 0.65 -11.65 18.16
N ILE A 155 -0.02 -10.88 17.31
CA ILE A 155 -0.81 -9.70 17.72
C ILE A 155 -1.87 -10.07 18.76
N VAL A 156 -2.61 -11.16 18.53
CA VAL A 156 -3.63 -11.64 19.47
C VAL A 156 -3.01 -12.08 20.79
N LEU A 157 -1.92 -12.84 20.75
CA LEU A 157 -1.27 -13.34 21.97
C LEU A 157 -0.67 -12.19 22.80
N GLN A 158 -0.07 -11.18 22.18
CA GLN A 158 0.44 -9.99 22.86
C GLN A 158 -0.70 -9.27 23.61
N ALA A 159 -1.83 -9.04 22.95
CA ALA A 159 -2.98 -8.38 23.57
C ALA A 159 -3.60 -9.18 24.74
N LEU A 160 -3.48 -10.52 24.73
CA LEU A 160 -3.94 -11.36 25.86
C LEU A 160 -2.98 -11.35 27.06
N HIS A 161 -1.71 -10.99 26.83
CA HIS A 161 -0.71 -10.91 27.91
C HIS A 161 -0.61 -9.52 28.55
N GLU A 162 -1.19 -8.49 27.91
CA GLU A 162 -1.23 -7.12 28.42
C GLU A 162 -2.44 -6.84 29.35
N GLU A 163 -3.39 -7.79 29.49
CA GLU A 163 -4.50 -7.75 30.45
C GLU A 163 -4.09 -8.40 31.82
#